data_795068b5be9cb1346f2d1d9e1c862a3b
#
_entry.id   795068b5be9cb1346f2d1d9e1c862a3b
#
_cell.length_a   1.000
_cell.length_b   1.000
_cell.length_c   1.000
_cell.angle_alpha   90.00
_cell.angle_beta   90.00
_cell.angle_gamma   90.00
#
_symmetry.space_group_name_H-M   'P 1'
#
loop_
_entity.id
_entity.type
_entity.pdbx_description
1 polymer ?
#
loop_
_entity_poly.entity_id
_entity_poly.type
_entity_poly.pdbx_seq_one_letter_code
_entity_poly.pdbx_strand_id
1 'polypeptide(L)'
;MILGNLLAITQTSMKRMLAYSSIGQMAYVIIGIIVGDSNDGYASMITYMLFYISMNLGTFACIVLFGLRTGTDNIRDYAGLYMKDPFLALSLALCLLSLGGLPPLAGFFGKLYLFWCGWQAGLYFLVSIGLLTSILSIYYYLKIIKLLMTRRNQEITPYVRNYRRSPLRSNNSIELSMNVCVIASTIPGISMNPILAIAQDTLF
;
A
#
# COMPACT_ATOMS: atom_id res chain seq x y z
N MET A 1 -15.62 -0.19 3.52
CA MET A 1 -14.87 0.87 2.82
C MET A 1 -14.80 2.17 3.62
N ILE A 2 -15.93 2.85 3.88
CA ILE A 2 -15.96 4.18 4.50
C ILE A 2 -15.36 4.19 5.91
N LEU A 3 -15.86 3.36 6.82
CA LEU A 3 -15.40 3.31 8.21
C LEU A 3 -13.90 3.03 8.35
N GLY A 4 -13.37 2.05 7.59
CA GLY A 4 -11.94 1.74 7.63
C GLY A 4 -11.05 2.93 7.25
N ASN A 5 -11.42 3.67 6.18
CA ASN A 5 -10.66 4.84 5.73
C ASN A 5 -10.78 6.03 6.68
N LEU A 6 -11.97 6.29 7.25
CA LEU A 6 -12.16 7.36 8.23
C LEU A 6 -11.38 7.11 9.52
N LEU A 7 -11.40 5.87 10.02
CA LEU A 7 -10.62 5.50 11.20
C LEU A 7 -9.12 5.55 10.94
N ALA A 8 -8.66 5.20 9.72
CA ALA A 8 -7.26 5.26 9.35
C ALA A 8 -6.68 6.69 9.43
N ILE A 9 -7.47 7.71 9.02
CA ILE A 9 -7.04 9.12 9.04
C ILE A 9 -6.75 9.63 10.46
N THR A 10 -7.47 9.14 11.46
CA THR A 10 -7.37 9.61 12.86
C THR A 10 -6.24 8.95 13.64
N GLN A 11 -5.59 7.92 13.09
CA GLN A 11 -4.56 7.18 13.80
C GLN A 11 -3.24 7.95 13.89
N THR A 12 -2.58 7.80 15.04
CA THR A 12 -1.24 8.35 15.32
C THR A 12 -0.13 7.32 15.13
N SER A 13 -0.46 6.02 15.22
CA SER A 13 0.47 4.92 15.04
C SER A 13 0.41 4.40 13.59
N MET A 14 1.59 4.21 12.99
CA MET A 14 1.73 3.72 11.60
C MET A 14 1.12 2.32 11.43
N LYS A 15 1.36 1.42 12.38
CA LYS A 15 0.80 0.06 12.35
C LYS A 15 -0.72 0.05 12.41
N ARG A 16 -1.32 0.86 13.30
CA ARG A 16 -2.78 0.96 13.42
C ARG A 16 -3.41 1.57 12.18
N MET A 17 -2.79 2.59 11.61
CA MET A 17 -3.26 3.21 10.38
C MET A 17 -3.32 2.21 9.23
N LEU A 18 -2.27 1.39 9.04
CA LEU A 18 -2.26 0.33 8.02
C LEU A 18 -3.29 -0.76 8.31
N ALA A 19 -3.50 -1.13 9.58
CA ALA A 19 -4.53 -2.11 9.94
C ALA A 19 -5.94 -1.63 9.55
N TYR A 20 -6.30 -0.37 9.83
CA TYR A 20 -7.58 0.19 9.40
C TYR A 20 -7.66 0.36 7.88
N SER A 21 -6.56 0.73 7.24
CA SER A 21 -6.46 0.78 5.79
C SER A 21 -6.71 -0.59 5.16
N SER A 22 -6.18 -1.67 5.74
CA SER A 22 -6.39 -3.03 5.23
C SER A 22 -7.85 -3.45 5.26
N ILE A 23 -8.63 -3.01 6.27
CA ILE A 23 -10.09 -3.21 6.30
C ILE A 23 -10.75 -2.53 5.10
N GLY A 24 -10.32 -1.32 4.77
CA GLY A 24 -10.78 -0.59 3.59
C GLY A 24 -10.47 -1.32 2.27
N GLN A 25 -9.24 -1.85 2.15
CA GLN A 25 -8.80 -2.57 0.95
C GLN A 25 -9.51 -3.92 0.77
N MET A 26 -9.74 -4.68 1.86
CA MET A 26 -10.53 -5.92 1.81
C MET A 26 -11.96 -5.68 1.36
N ALA A 27 -12.52 -4.53 1.68
CA ALA A 27 -13.86 -4.18 1.21
C ALA A 27 -13.95 -3.97 -0.32
N TYR A 28 -12.82 -3.64 -1.00
CA TYR A 28 -12.80 -3.64 -2.47
C TYR A 28 -12.85 -5.06 -3.04
N VAL A 29 -12.17 -6.01 -2.40
CA VAL A 29 -12.20 -7.43 -2.81
C VAL A 29 -13.62 -7.98 -2.86
N ILE A 30 -14.49 -7.55 -1.93
CA ILE A 30 -15.90 -7.96 -1.89
C ILE A 30 -16.64 -7.55 -3.16
N ILE A 31 -16.26 -6.46 -3.85
CA ILE A 31 -16.85 -6.10 -5.14
C ILE A 31 -16.67 -7.22 -6.15
N GLY A 32 -15.46 -7.79 -6.27
CA GLY A 32 -15.21 -8.91 -7.17
C GLY A 32 -16.01 -10.16 -6.84
N ILE A 33 -16.26 -10.43 -5.54
CA ILE A 33 -17.10 -11.55 -5.10
C ILE A 33 -18.56 -11.32 -5.51
N ILE A 34 -19.09 -10.10 -5.38
CA ILE A 34 -20.48 -9.78 -5.73
C ILE A 34 -20.68 -9.84 -7.25
N VAL A 35 -19.68 -9.42 -8.04
CA VAL A 35 -19.71 -9.52 -9.50
C VAL A 35 -19.77 -10.98 -9.96
N GLY A 36 -19.07 -11.86 -9.26
CA GLY A 36 -19.04 -13.29 -9.57
C GLY A 36 -18.34 -13.60 -10.90
N ASP A 37 -18.78 -14.65 -11.56
CA ASP A 37 -18.16 -15.22 -12.76
C ASP A 37 -18.60 -14.51 -14.06
N SER A 38 -19.75 -13.84 -14.05
CA SER A 38 -20.39 -13.30 -15.24
C SER A 38 -19.60 -12.22 -15.99
N ASN A 39 -18.69 -11.52 -15.32
CA ASN A 39 -17.89 -10.40 -15.85
C ASN A 39 -16.45 -10.41 -15.33
N ASP A 40 -15.79 -11.55 -15.32
CA ASP A 40 -14.40 -11.71 -14.84
C ASP A 40 -14.19 -11.21 -13.39
N GLY A 41 -15.23 -11.23 -12.55
CA GLY A 41 -15.17 -10.72 -11.18
C GLY A 41 -14.17 -11.47 -10.32
N TYR A 42 -14.11 -12.80 -10.41
CA TYR A 42 -13.14 -13.62 -9.67
C TYR A 42 -11.71 -13.38 -10.16
N ALA A 43 -11.48 -13.25 -11.46
CA ALA A 43 -10.16 -12.93 -12.02
C ALA A 43 -9.66 -11.56 -11.53
N SER A 44 -10.54 -10.56 -11.51
CA SER A 44 -10.22 -9.23 -10.99
C SER A 44 -9.90 -9.24 -9.49
N MET A 45 -10.66 -10.02 -8.73
CA MET A 45 -10.46 -10.22 -7.29
C MET A 45 -9.09 -10.86 -7.00
N ILE A 46 -8.76 -11.97 -7.68
CA ILE A 46 -7.49 -12.69 -7.50
C ILE A 46 -6.31 -11.79 -7.85
N THR A 47 -6.37 -11.10 -8.99
CA THR A 47 -5.34 -10.16 -9.44
C THR A 47 -5.11 -9.06 -8.41
N TYR A 48 -6.19 -8.45 -7.91
CA TYR A 48 -6.09 -7.41 -6.90
C TYR A 48 -5.52 -7.93 -5.58
N MET A 49 -5.91 -9.12 -5.13
CA MET A 49 -5.40 -9.76 -3.91
C MET A 49 -3.91 -10.01 -3.99
N LEU A 50 -3.39 -10.52 -5.11
CA LEU A 50 -1.96 -10.75 -5.32
C LEU A 50 -1.15 -9.45 -5.19
N PHE A 51 -1.61 -8.37 -5.84
CA PHE A 51 -0.96 -7.07 -5.73
C PHE A 51 -1.03 -6.52 -4.29
N TYR A 52 -2.21 -6.63 -3.67
CA TYR A 52 -2.42 -6.15 -2.30
C TYR A 52 -1.50 -6.86 -1.30
N ILE A 53 -1.35 -8.18 -1.37
CA ILE A 53 -0.46 -8.94 -0.49
C ILE A 53 0.99 -8.43 -0.63
N SER A 54 1.49 -8.30 -1.85
CA SER A 54 2.85 -7.82 -2.11
C SER A 54 3.10 -6.42 -1.55
N MET A 55 2.18 -5.48 -1.79
CA MET A 55 2.26 -4.10 -1.31
C MET A 55 2.19 -4.02 0.21
N ASN A 56 1.29 -4.79 0.81
CA ASN A 56 1.07 -4.79 2.26
C ASN A 56 2.27 -5.38 3.00
N LEU A 57 2.80 -6.51 2.54
CA LEU A 57 4.03 -7.10 3.08
C LEU A 57 5.21 -6.14 2.98
N GLY A 58 5.38 -5.46 1.85
CA GLY A 58 6.43 -4.45 1.66
C GLY A 58 6.34 -3.30 2.64
N THR A 59 5.14 -2.74 2.84
CA THR A 59 4.93 -1.67 3.82
C THR A 59 5.20 -2.11 5.25
N PHE A 60 4.72 -3.29 5.65
CA PHE A 60 4.98 -3.83 6.98
C PHE A 60 6.47 -4.13 7.21
N ALA A 61 7.18 -4.67 6.21
CA ALA A 61 8.63 -4.88 6.30
C ALA A 61 9.38 -3.55 6.57
N CYS A 62 9.03 -2.48 5.85
CA CYS A 62 9.60 -1.15 6.08
C CYS A 62 9.33 -0.62 7.50
N ILE A 63 8.10 -0.80 8.00
CA ILE A 63 7.71 -0.32 9.33
C ILE A 63 8.42 -1.12 10.43
N VAL A 64 8.54 -2.43 10.27
CA VAL A 64 9.26 -3.28 11.21
C VAL A 64 10.75 -2.90 11.25
N LEU A 65 11.38 -2.68 10.10
CA LEU A 65 12.77 -2.20 10.03
C LEU A 65 12.95 -0.86 10.74
N PHE A 66 12.06 0.08 10.51
CA PHE A 66 12.09 1.37 11.19
C PHE A 66 11.92 1.20 12.71
N GLY A 67 10.93 0.41 13.14
CA GLY A 67 10.65 0.14 14.55
C GLY A 67 11.82 -0.54 15.26
N LEU A 68 12.51 -1.50 14.61
CA LEU A 68 13.71 -2.15 15.15
C LEU A 68 14.89 -1.17 15.33
N ARG A 69 14.98 -0.16 14.46
CA ARG A 69 16.07 0.83 14.50
C ARG A 69 15.81 2.01 15.44
N THR A 70 14.54 2.37 15.64
CA THR A 70 14.15 3.58 16.41
C THR A 70 13.39 3.27 17.69
N GLY A 71 12.75 2.10 17.78
CA GLY A 71 11.91 1.72 18.94
C GLY A 71 10.54 2.40 18.98
N THR A 72 10.12 3.12 17.94
CA THR A 72 8.85 3.85 17.90
C THR A 72 8.00 3.48 16.68
N ASP A 73 6.67 3.62 16.83
CA ASP A 73 5.69 3.35 15.78
C ASP A 73 4.86 4.59 15.41
N ASN A 74 5.15 5.75 16.01
CA ASN A 74 4.40 6.98 15.79
C ASN A 74 4.67 7.55 14.39
N ILE A 75 3.62 7.97 13.68
CA ILE A 75 3.73 8.55 12.34
C ILE A 75 4.63 9.79 12.34
N ARG A 76 4.56 10.62 13.39
CA ARG A 76 5.39 11.84 13.50
C ARG A 76 6.88 11.55 13.54
N ASP A 77 7.28 10.40 14.06
CA ASP A 77 8.69 10.02 14.22
C ASP A 77 9.35 9.61 12.89
N TYR A 78 8.57 9.46 11.82
CA TYR A 78 9.08 9.25 10.45
C TYR A 78 9.50 10.55 9.76
N ALA A 79 9.31 11.72 10.40
CA ALA A 79 9.63 13.00 9.79
C ALA A 79 11.12 13.11 9.45
N GLY A 80 11.43 13.42 8.19
CA GLY A 80 12.80 13.60 7.70
C GLY A 80 13.60 12.30 7.54
N LEU A 81 12.97 11.14 7.56
CA LEU A 81 13.65 9.85 7.38
C LEU A 81 14.47 9.80 6.08
N TYR A 82 13.98 10.42 5.01
CA TYR A 82 14.69 10.50 3.73
C TYR A 82 16.11 11.05 3.84
N MET A 83 16.38 11.96 4.80
CA MET A 83 17.70 12.55 5.01
C MET A 83 18.69 11.58 5.67
N LYS A 84 18.20 10.59 6.39
CA LYS A 84 19.03 9.63 7.15
C LYS A 84 19.16 8.29 6.43
N ASP A 85 18.05 7.76 5.93
CA ASP A 85 18.00 6.52 5.19
C ASP A 85 17.07 6.68 3.97
N PRO A 86 17.63 7.21 2.85
CA PRO A 86 16.82 7.48 1.66
C PRO A 86 16.23 6.20 1.06
N PHE A 87 16.94 5.07 1.19
CA PHE A 87 16.48 3.81 0.64
C PHE A 87 15.22 3.30 1.34
N LEU A 88 15.21 3.27 2.67
CA LEU A 88 14.04 2.84 3.46
C LEU A 88 12.85 3.81 3.24
N ALA A 89 13.13 5.12 3.22
CA ALA A 89 12.10 6.12 3.00
C ALA A 89 11.47 6.01 1.61
N LEU A 90 12.28 5.78 0.57
CA LEU A 90 11.81 5.63 -0.80
C LEU A 90 11.03 4.34 -0.99
N SER A 91 11.52 3.23 -0.43
CA SER A 91 10.82 1.94 -0.45
C SER A 91 9.44 2.03 0.20
N LEU A 92 9.36 2.65 1.39
CA LEU A 92 8.09 2.87 2.09
C LEU A 92 7.17 3.79 1.27
N ALA A 93 7.70 4.86 0.68
CA ALA A 93 6.93 5.78 -0.15
C ALA A 93 6.34 5.07 -1.39
N LEU A 94 7.13 4.25 -2.09
CA LEU A 94 6.67 3.50 -3.27
C LEU A 94 5.55 2.51 -2.91
N CYS A 95 5.71 1.76 -1.81
CA CYS A 95 4.68 0.85 -1.34
C CYS A 95 3.38 1.60 -0.95
N LEU A 96 3.47 2.74 -0.27
CA LEU A 96 2.31 3.57 0.10
C LEU A 96 1.62 4.18 -1.13
N LEU A 97 2.39 4.62 -2.14
CA LEU A 97 1.84 5.11 -3.42
C LEU A 97 1.09 4.01 -4.16
N SER A 98 1.65 2.79 -4.15
CA SER A 98 1.01 1.63 -4.77
C SER A 98 -0.28 1.24 -4.04
N LEU A 99 -0.30 1.22 -2.69
CA LEU A 99 -1.52 1.01 -1.89
C LEU A 99 -2.58 2.10 -2.14
N GLY A 100 -2.13 3.34 -2.30
CA GLY A 100 -3.00 4.46 -2.70
C GLY A 100 -3.65 4.25 -4.07
N GLY A 101 -2.97 3.53 -4.96
CA GLY A 101 -3.42 3.31 -6.33
C GLY A 101 -3.12 4.51 -7.22
N LEU A 102 -1.88 5.03 -7.16
CA LEU A 102 -1.41 6.05 -8.08
C LEU A 102 -0.75 5.40 -9.30
N PRO A 103 -1.05 5.87 -10.54
CA PRO A 103 -0.34 5.41 -11.72
C PRO A 103 1.15 5.82 -11.63
N PRO A 104 2.10 5.03 -12.08
CA PRO A 104 2.03 3.79 -12.86
C PRO A 104 2.18 2.49 -12.05
N LEU A 105 1.80 2.46 -10.77
CA LEU A 105 2.03 1.34 -9.87
C LEU A 105 0.94 0.27 -9.97
N ALA A 106 1.27 -0.96 -9.56
CA ALA A 106 0.39 -2.13 -9.65
C ALA A 106 -0.97 -1.95 -8.97
N GLY A 107 -1.00 -1.25 -7.83
CA GLY A 107 -2.25 -0.99 -7.08
C GLY A 107 -3.27 -0.17 -7.84
N PHE A 108 -2.85 0.70 -8.74
CA PHE A 108 -3.76 1.45 -9.63
C PHE A 108 -4.49 0.53 -10.59
N PHE A 109 -3.75 -0.29 -11.31
CA PHE A 109 -4.32 -1.19 -12.32
C PHE A 109 -5.22 -2.25 -11.69
N GLY A 110 -4.82 -2.80 -10.55
CA GLY A 110 -5.64 -3.77 -9.81
C GLY A 110 -7.01 -3.19 -9.39
N LYS A 111 -7.02 -1.97 -8.84
CA LYS A 111 -8.27 -1.27 -8.50
C LYS A 111 -9.10 -0.92 -9.73
N LEU A 112 -8.44 -0.44 -10.80
CA LEU A 112 -9.11 -0.05 -12.02
C LEU A 112 -9.83 -1.24 -12.66
N TYR A 113 -9.17 -2.41 -12.73
CA TYR A 113 -9.77 -3.62 -13.29
C TYR A 113 -10.96 -4.09 -12.46
N LEU A 114 -10.83 -4.09 -11.14
CA LEU A 114 -11.89 -4.46 -10.22
C LEU A 114 -13.12 -3.53 -10.32
N PHE A 115 -12.89 -2.21 -10.40
CA PHE A 115 -13.98 -1.24 -10.60
C PHE A 115 -14.60 -1.34 -11.98
N TRP A 116 -13.83 -1.67 -13.00
CA TRP A 116 -14.34 -1.90 -14.35
C TRP A 116 -15.31 -3.08 -14.39
N CYS A 117 -14.93 -4.23 -13.81
CA CYS A 117 -15.81 -5.39 -13.70
C CYS A 117 -17.09 -5.07 -12.91
N GLY A 118 -16.97 -4.36 -11.79
CA GLY A 118 -18.13 -3.90 -11.02
C GLY A 118 -19.06 -2.96 -11.78
N TRP A 119 -18.50 -2.11 -12.63
CA TRP A 119 -19.28 -1.21 -13.52
C TRP A 119 -20.05 -2.00 -14.58
N GLN A 120 -19.41 -2.96 -15.24
CA GLN A 120 -20.07 -3.83 -16.23
C GLN A 120 -21.18 -4.68 -15.61
N ALA A 121 -21.03 -5.10 -14.34
CA ALA A 121 -22.06 -5.82 -13.61
C ALA A 121 -23.23 -4.93 -13.12
N GLY A 122 -23.23 -3.63 -13.42
CA GLY A 122 -24.30 -2.70 -13.03
C GLY A 122 -24.26 -2.21 -11.58
N LEU A 123 -23.18 -2.48 -10.84
CA LEU A 123 -23.02 -2.09 -9.43
C LEU A 123 -22.55 -0.63 -9.27
N TYR A 124 -23.16 0.30 -9.97
CA TYR A 124 -22.72 1.71 -10.07
C TYR A 124 -22.59 2.41 -8.71
N PHE A 125 -23.52 2.18 -7.81
CA PHE A 125 -23.50 2.79 -6.47
C PHE A 125 -22.29 2.31 -5.66
N LEU A 126 -21.99 1.00 -5.70
CA LEU A 126 -20.90 0.41 -4.96
C LEU A 126 -19.53 0.88 -5.51
N VAL A 127 -19.40 0.93 -6.84
CA VAL A 127 -18.19 1.44 -7.52
C VAL A 127 -17.98 2.92 -7.21
N SER A 128 -19.04 3.74 -7.21
CA SER A 128 -18.95 5.17 -6.86
C SER A 128 -18.43 5.39 -5.43
N ILE A 129 -18.93 4.63 -4.46
CA ILE A 129 -18.43 4.65 -3.08
C ILE A 129 -16.97 4.19 -3.04
N GLY A 130 -16.63 3.15 -3.80
CA GLY A 130 -15.26 2.65 -3.90
C GLY A 130 -14.28 3.72 -4.41
N LEU A 131 -14.66 4.46 -5.45
CA LEU A 131 -13.86 5.55 -6.00
C LEU A 131 -13.67 6.68 -4.99
N LEU A 132 -14.74 7.12 -4.31
CA LEU A 132 -14.66 8.17 -3.29
C LEU A 132 -13.75 7.75 -2.12
N THR A 133 -13.88 6.52 -1.65
CA THR A 133 -13.04 6.01 -0.55
C THR A 133 -11.59 5.79 -0.98
N SER A 134 -11.32 5.51 -2.26
CA SER A 134 -9.95 5.44 -2.77
C SER A 134 -9.26 6.81 -2.79
N ILE A 135 -9.98 7.88 -3.11
CA ILE A 135 -9.48 9.26 -3.01
C ILE A 135 -9.09 9.60 -1.55
N LEU A 136 -9.93 9.21 -0.58
CA LEU A 136 -9.61 9.38 0.84
C LEU A 136 -8.34 8.62 1.23
N SER A 137 -8.14 7.40 0.70
CA SER A 137 -6.95 6.62 0.97
C SER A 137 -5.68 7.26 0.41
N ILE A 138 -5.73 7.81 -0.79
CA ILE A 138 -4.63 8.56 -1.40
C ILE A 138 -4.22 9.74 -0.51
N TYR A 139 -5.19 10.48 0.03
CA TYR A 139 -4.92 11.65 0.87
C TYR A 139 -4.05 11.32 2.09
N TYR A 140 -4.40 10.30 2.89
CA TYR A 140 -3.60 10.01 4.08
C TYR A 140 -2.25 9.35 3.75
N TYR A 141 -2.14 8.59 2.67
CA TYR A 141 -0.84 8.07 2.22
C TYR A 141 0.08 9.20 1.74
N LEU A 142 -0.42 10.14 0.96
CA LEU A 142 0.37 11.31 0.53
C LEU A 142 0.80 12.18 1.71
N LYS A 143 -0.05 12.33 2.73
CA LYS A 143 0.30 13.04 3.96
C LYS A 143 1.51 12.41 4.65
N ILE A 144 1.58 11.08 4.71
CA ILE A 144 2.72 10.36 5.29
C ILE A 144 3.97 10.52 4.42
N ILE A 145 3.84 10.37 3.11
CA ILE A 145 4.95 10.54 2.18
C ILE A 145 5.53 11.96 2.27
N LYS A 146 4.67 12.97 2.36
CA LYS A 146 5.11 14.34 2.58
C LYS A 146 5.93 14.47 3.88
N LEU A 147 5.49 13.82 4.96
CA LEU A 147 6.20 13.83 6.23
C LEU A 147 7.59 13.16 6.10
N LEU A 148 7.67 12.00 5.42
CA LEU A 148 8.93 11.28 5.15
C LEU A 148 9.94 12.15 4.39
N MET A 149 9.45 12.94 3.42
CA MET A 149 10.28 13.76 2.52
C MET A 149 10.57 15.17 3.06
N THR A 150 9.98 15.57 4.21
CA THR A 150 10.13 16.92 4.74
C THR A 150 11.58 17.18 5.15
N ARG A 151 12.15 18.27 4.63
CA ARG A 151 13.55 18.67 4.81
C ARG A 151 13.80 19.58 6.04
N ARG A 152 12.76 19.97 6.78
CA ARG A 152 12.87 20.97 7.85
C ARG A 152 13.65 20.42 9.05
N ASN A 153 14.86 20.92 9.26
CA ASN A 153 15.73 20.58 10.40
C ASN A 153 15.08 20.80 11.79
N GLN A 154 14.04 21.62 11.86
CA GLN A 154 13.29 21.90 13.10
C GLN A 154 12.25 20.81 13.43
N GLU A 155 11.88 19.96 12.47
CA GLU A 155 10.86 18.91 12.65
C GLU A 155 11.45 17.50 12.72
N ILE A 156 12.78 17.36 12.61
CA ILE A 156 13.43 16.04 12.75
C ILE A 156 13.34 15.62 14.22
N THR A 157 12.62 14.54 14.47
CA THR A 157 12.47 14.01 15.82
C THR A 157 13.79 13.46 16.35
N PRO A 158 14.01 13.44 17.70
CA PRO A 158 15.20 12.86 18.32
C PRO A 158 15.48 11.42 17.86
N TYR A 159 14.43 10.66 17.56
CA TYR A 159 14.52 9.28 17.08
C TYR A 159 15.19 9.16 15.72
N VAL A 160 14.82 10.00 14.75
CA VAL A 160 15.45 10.05 13.43
C VAL A 160 16.83 10.72 13.52
N ARG A 161 17.02 11.71 14.40
CA ARG A 161 18.32 12.34 14.62
C ARG A 161 19.36 11.34 15.11
N ASN A 162 18.99 10.45 16.03
CA ASN A 162 19.85 9.39 16.58
C ASN A 162 19.81 8.09 15.79
N TYR A 163 19.15 8.08 14.63
CA TYR A 163 19.02 6.90 13.77
C TYR A 163 20.39 6.36 13.36
N ARG A 164 20.70 5.16 13.81
CA ARG A 164 21.91 4.42 13.41
C ARG A 164 21.59 3.51 12.24
N ARG A 165 22.19 3.77 11.09
CA ARG A 165 22.22 2.87 9.94
C ARG A 165 23.25 1.74 10.17
N SER A 166 23.27 1.12 11.34
CA SER A 166 24.17 -0.02 11.53
C SER A 166 23.49 -1.26 10.96
N PRO A 167 24.13 -2.02 10.08
CA PRO A 167 23.62 -3.30 9.63
C PRO A 167 23.67 -4.27 10.81
N LEU A 168 22.55 -4.40 11.52
CA LEU A 168 22.38 -5.55 12.40
C LEU A 168 22.35 -6.79 11.50
N ARG A 169 23.21 -7.73 11.75
CA ARG A 169 23.39 -8.97 10.96
C ARG A 169 22.10 -9.78 10.78
N SER A 170 21.07 -9.50 11.60
CA SER A 170 19.73 -10.09 11.53
C SER A 170 18.76 -9.39 10.56
N ASN A 171 19.08 -8.20 10.05
CA ASN A 171 18.16 -7.40 9.22
C ASN A 171 18.30 -7.68 7.72
N ASN A 172 19.31 -8.43 7.28
CA ASN A 172 19.52 -8.70 5.85
C ASN A 172 18.32 -9.41 5.19
N SER A 173 17.68 -10.35 5.90
CA SER A 173 16.51 -11.07 5.40
C SER A 173 15.29 -10.16 5.27
N ILE A 174 15.09 -9.21 6.19
CA ILE A 174 13.97 -8.25 6.15
C ILE A 174 14.22 -7.21 5.05
N GLU A 175 15.45 -6.73 4.89
CA GLU A 175 15.82 -5.82 3.79
C GLU A 175 15.64 -6.49 2.42
N LEU A 176 16.01 -7.77 2.30
CA LEU A 176 15.78 -8.53 1.08
C LEU A 176 14.29 -8.72 0.79
N SER A 177 13.49 -9.08 1.79
CA SER A 177 12.04 -9.20 1.63
C SER A 177 11.37 -7.88 1.24
N MET A 178 11.84 -6.77 1.84
CA MET A 178 11.40 -5.42 1.49
C MET A 178 11.67 -5.12 0.00
N ASN A 179 12.90 -5.38 -0.47
CA ASN A 179 13.28 -5.15 -1.86
C ASN A 179 12.45 -5.99 -2.84
N VAL A 180 12.27 -7.27 -2.55
CA VAL A 180 11.44 -8.15 -3.37
C VAL A 180 10.00 -7.64 -3.45
N CYS A 181 9.41 -7.22 -2.33
CA CYS A 181 8.05 -6.70 -2.30
C CYS A 181 7.91 -5.35 -3.04
N VAL A 182 8.91 -4.46 -2.94
CA VAL A 182 8.92 -3.20 -3.69
C VAL A 182 8.99 -3.47 -5.20
N ILE A 183 9.87 -4.36 -5.63
CA ILE A 183 9.98 -4.77 -7.02
C ILE A 183 8.67 -5.41 -7.50
N ALA A 184 8.09 -6.32 -6.71
CA ALA A 184 6.81 -6.96 -7.02
C ALA A 184 5.62 -5.99 -7.07
N SER A 185 5.71 -4.84 -6.39
CA SER A 185 4.69 -3.79 -6.45
C SER A 185 4.86 -2.81 -7.61
N THR A 186 6.06 -2.73 -8.20
CA THR A 186 6.37 -1.79 -9.30
C THR A 186 6.34 -2.45 -10.68
N ILE A 187 6.91 -3.65 -10.81
CA ILE A 187 7.00 -4.38 -12.11
C ILE A 187 5.62 -4.66 -12.71
N PRO A 188 4.62 -5.17 -11.97
CA PRO A 188 3.31 -5.47 -12.55
C PRO A 188 2.55 -4.22 -13.03
N GLY A 189 2.90 -3.04 -12.49
CA GLY A 189 2.37 -1.78 -13.00
C GLY A 189 2.81 -1.47 -14.44
N ILE A 190 3.92 -2.05 -14.89
CA ILE A 190 4.47 -1.86 -16.24
C ILE A 190 4.00 -2.99 -17.20
N SER A 191 3.78 -4.21 -16.66
CA SER A 191 3.43 -5.40 -17.45
C SER A 191 2.23 -6.14 -16.84
N MET A 192 1.02 -5.68 -17.15
CA MET A 192 -0.23 -6.28 -16.62
C MET A 192 -0.67 -7.55 -17.36
N ASN A 193 -0.40 -7.63 -18.66
CA ASN A 193 -0.91 -8.70 -19.52
C ASN A 193 -0.64 -10.13 -19.02
N PRO A 194 0.59 -10.49 -18.58
CA PRO A 194 0.85 -11.86 -18.14
C PRO A 194 0.13 -12.23 -16.85
N ILE A 195 -0.14 -11.25 -15.97
CA ILE A 195 -0.80 -11.50 -14.69
C ILE A 195 -2.30 -11.69 -14.86
N LEU A 196 -2.92 -10.91 -15.75
CA LEU A 196 -4.32 -11.09 -16.13
C LEU A 196 -4.53 -12.45 -16.80
N ALA A 197 -3.62 -12.86 -17.70
CA ALA A 197 -3.68 -14.17 -18.35
C ALA A 197 -3.62 -15.30 -17.31
N ILE A 198 -2.67 -15.25 -16.36
CA ILE A 198 -2.56 -16.25 -15.30
C ILE A 198 -3.83 -16.28 -14.41
N ALA A 199 -4.40 -15.12 -14.09
CA ALA A 199 -5.62 -15.06 -13.27
C ALA A 199 -6.84 -15.62 -14.01
N GLN A 200 -6.92 -15.44 -15.32
CA GLN A 200 -7.96 -16.05 -16.16
C GLN A 200 -7.75 -17.57 -16.32
N ASP A 201 -6.52 -18.01 -16.59
CA ASP A 201 -6.18 -19.42 -16.76
C ASP A 201 -6.35 -20.26 -15.50
N THR A 202 -6.27 -19.66 -14.31
CA THR A 202 -6.47 -20.37 -13.02
C THR A 202 -7.94 -20.64 -12.69
N LEU A 203 -8.88 -20.04 -13.43
CA LEU A 203 -10.32 -20.17 -13.22
C LEU A 203 -10.98 -21.19 -14.17
N PHE A 204 -10.25 -21.66 -15.17
CA PHE A 204 -10.60 -22.73 -16.10
C PHE A 204 -9.63 -23.91 -15.92
#